data_80066442b31ad1717232d16d7c562955
#
_entry.id   80066442b31ad1717232d16d7c562955
#
_cell.length_a   1.000
_cell.length_b   1.000
_cell.length_c   1.000
_cell.angle_alpha   90.00
_cell.angle_beta   90.00
_cell.angle_gamma   90.00
#
_symmetry.space_group_name_H-M   'P 1'
#
loop_
_entity.id
_entity.type
_entity.pdbx_description
1 polymer ?
#
loop_
_entity_poly.entity_id
_entity_poly.type
_entity_poly.pdbx_seq_one_letter_code
_entity_poly.pdbx_strand_id
1 'polypeptide(L)'
;MKKNIDKYGLCIEEYFENKNNAQVYYKRAIGKSPEMEVSKSMAKIVNQIIKKDYKVLDVGCATGHFYRSLKKKIKRNFFYTGCDPYEIFLKLGRKAWYKDKNVNFVKGNIYNLPFKSKSFNIVYSSNVLLHLPEISRPLKELLRVAKQTLILRTVVYDVSYKIQLVHNNKWFKPTKVKPKDEFDKNGNPRSFAYFNIHSFDYLKALLKKLSPKSKIKFLKDDNFSRINISKSSKKEKRPLATKIIGNEQFSGAIMQPHYFVIITK
;
A
#
# COMPACT_ATOMS: atom_id res chain seq x y z
N MET A 1 -29.31 3.77 -2.10
CA MET A 1 -28.14 3.16 -2.78
C MET A 1 -27.67 1.95 -1.99
N LYS A 2 -27.73 0.75 -2.55
CA LYS A 2 -27.13 -0.45 -1.91
C LYS A 2 -25.62 -0.22 -1.94
N LYS A 3 -24.98 -0.08 -0.79
CA LYS A 3 -23.51 -0.04 -0.69
C LYS A 3 -23.00 -1.38 -1.17
N ASN A 4 -22.25 -1.39 -2.26
CA ASN A 4 -21.55 -2.58 -2.71
C ASN A 4 -20.40 -2.85 -1.76
N ILE A 5 -20.69 -3.58 -0.69
CA ILE A 5 -19.67 -4.28 0.09
C ILE A 5 -19.19 -5.40 -0.83
N ASP A 6 -17.94 -5.40 -1.22
CA ASP A 6 -17.42 -6.51 -1.99
C ASP A 6 -17.53 -7.80 -1.17
N LYS A 7 -17.40 -8.95 -1.83
CA LYS A 7 -17.50 -10.27 -1.15
C LYS A 7 -16.48 -10.49 -0.02
N TYR A 8 -15.56 -9.55 0.17
CA TYR A 8 -14.54 -9.55 1.23
C TYR A 8 -14.82 -8.53 2.33
N GLY A 9 -16.00 -7.89 2.34
CA GLY A 9 -16.41 -6.93 3.35
C GLY A 9 -15.76 -5.56 3.23
N LEU A 10 -15.23 -5.21 2.05
CA LEU A 10 -14.59 -3.93 1.82
C LEU A 10 -15.62 -2.89 1.39
N CYS A 11 -15.86 -1.89 2.20
CA CYS A 11 -16.60 -0.68 1.79
C CYS A 11 -15.64 0.29 1.09
N ILE A 12 -15.23 -0.07 -0.14
CA ILE A 12 -14.05 0.51 -0.81
C ILE A 12 -14.41 1.62 -1.80
N GLU A 13 -15.64 1.63 -2.32
CA GLU A 13 -16.00 2.47 -3.46
C GLU A 13 -15.80 3.96 -3.22
N GLU A 14 -16.09 4.47 -2.04
CA GLU A 14 -15.97 5.91 -1.77
C GLU A 14 -14.53 6.36 -1.50
N TYR A 15 -13.69 5.50 -0.94
CA TYR A 15 -12.33 5.86 -0.57
C TYR A 15 -11.36 5.78 -1.76
N PHE A 16 -11.45 4.73 -2.56
CA PHE A 16 -10.48 4.46 -3.63
C PHE A 16 -10.98 4.82 -5.04
N GLU A 17 -12.27 4.78 -5.33
CA GLU A 17 -12.80 5.17 -6.64
C GLU A 17 -12.98 6.69 -6.82
N ASN A 18 -12.41 7.50 -5.96
CA ASN A 18 -12.53 8.95 -6.03
C ASN A 18 -11.74 9.52 -7.22
N LYS A 19 -12.43 10.22 -8.13
CA LYS A 19 -11.84 10.90 -9.29
C LYS A 19 -10.69 11.85 -8.91
N ASN A 20 -10.78 12.53 -7.78
CA ASN A 20 -9.76 13.46 -7.30
C ASN A 20 -8.47 12.69 -6.94
N ASN A 21 -8.57 11.57 -6.24
CA ASN A 21 -7.43 10.73 -5.92
C ASN A 21 -6.78 10.17 -7.18
N ALA A 22 -7.58 9.74 -8.15
CA ALA A 22 -7.07 9.26 -9.43
C ALA A 22 -6.28 10.35 -10.17
N GLN A 23 -6.75 11.60 -10.15
CA GLN A 23 -6.03 12.74 -10.74
C GLN A 23 -4.73 13.07 -10.01
N VAL A 24 -4.68 12.95 -8.68
CA VAL A 24 -3.44 13.14 -7.90
C VAL A 24 -2.37 12.14 -8.33
N TYR A 25 -2.70 10.86 -8.41
CA TYR A 25 -1.77 9.82 -8.85
C TYR A 25 -1.40 9.95 -10.34
N TYR A 26 -2.35 10.35 -11.20
CA TYR A 26 -2.07 10.62 -12.60
C TYR A 26 -1.06 11.76 -12.78
N LYS A 27 -1.22 12.88 -12.07
CA LYS A 27 -0.26 13.99 -12.10
C LYS A 27 1.14 13.55 -11.70
N ARG A 28 1.27 12.63 -10.74
CA ARG A 28 2.56 12.03 -10.36
C ARG A 28 3.12 11.14 -11.47
N ALA A 29 2.29 10.31 -12.08
CA ALA A 29 2.71 9.43 -13.18
C ALA A 29 3.28 10.23 -14.36
N ILE A 30 2.62 11.31 -14.77
CA ILE A 30 3.07 12.16 -15.90
C ILE A 30 4.09 13.24 -15.53
N GLY A 31 4.50 13.33 -14.28
CA GLY A 31 5.52 14.28 -13.84
C GLY A 31 5.05 15.68 -13.49
N LYS A 32 3.75 15.95 -13.50
CA LYS A 32 3.17 17.23 -13.07
C LYS A 32 3.14 17.41 -11.54
N SER A 33 3.45 16.36 -10.79
CA SER A 33 3.64 16.41 -9.34
C SER A 33 4.92 15.64 -8.96
N PRO A 34 5.55 15.97 -7.83
CA PRO A 34 6.75 15.28 -7.37
C PRO A 34 6.53 13.78 -7.17
N GLU A 35 7.61 13.01 -7.33
CA GLU A 35 7.63 11.58 -6.98
C GLU A 35 7.50 11.44 -5.46
N MET A 36 6.82 10.40 -5.03
CA MET A 36 6.75 10.08 -3.61
C MET A 36 8.08 9.48 -3.13
N GLU A 37 8.50 9.80 -1.91
CA GLU A 37 9.71 9.21 -1.34
C GLU A 37 9.64 7.68 -1.32
N VAL A 38 8.46 7.12 -1.01
CA VAL A 38 8.24 5.68 -1.05
C VAL A 38 8.45 5.08 -2.45
N SER A 39 8.08 5.79 -3.53
CA SER A 39 8.30 5.28 -4.88
C SER A 39 9.78 5.30 -5.26
N LYS A 40 10.53 6.28 -4.79
CA LYS A 40 11.99 6.36 -4.94
C LYS A 40 12.68 5.22 -4.16
N SER A 41 12.21 4.93 -2.92
CA SER A 41 12.71 3.84 -2.09
C SER A 41 12.48 2.49 -2.74
N MET A 42 11.26 2.25 -3.23
CA MET A 42 10.93 1.04 -3.99
C MET A 42 11.84 0.88 -5.20
N ALA A 43 12.05 1.95 -5.95
CA ALA A 43 12.92 1.94 -7.13
C ALA A 43 14.38 1.61 -6.79
N LYS A 44 14.90 2.08 -5.63
CA LYS A 44 16.23 1.71 -5.14
C LYS A 44 16.33 0.20 -4.87
N ILE A 45 15.35 -0.36 -4.16
CA ILE A 45 15.31 -1.79 -3.81
C ILE A 45 15.22 -2.64 -5.08
N VAL A 46 14.28 -2.32 -5.97
CA VAL A 46 14.10 -3.05 -7.23
C VAL A 46 15.36 -2.98 -8.09
N ASN A 47 16.04 -1.82 -8.19
CA ASN A 47 17.27 -1.65 -8.98
C ASN A 47 18.43 -2.57 -8.51
N GLN A 48 18.47 -2.91 -7.22
CA GLN A 48 19.52 -3.81 -6.69
C GLN A 48 19.36 -5.26 -7.14
N ILE A 49 18.14 -5.69 -7.46
CA ILE A 49 17.81 -7.09 -7.73
C ILE A 49 17.35 -7.38 -9.15
N ILE A 50 16.98 -6.33 -9.91
CA ILE A 50 16.44 -6.49 -11.26
C ILE A 50 17.55 -6.85 -12.25
N LYS A 51 17.25 -7.77 -13.17
CA LYS A 51 18.10 -8.09 -14.33
C LYS A 51 17.41 -7.61 -15.61
N LYS A 52 18.16 -7.67 -16.74
CA LYS A 52 17.62 -7.34 -18.07
C LYS A 52 16.41 -8.22 -18.37
N ASP A 53 15.40 -7.63 -18.97
CA ASP A 53 14.16 -8.26 -19.45
C ASP A 53 13.29 -8.91 -18.35
N TYR A 54 13.52 -8.54 -17.10
CA TYR A 54 12.67 -8.99 -16.01
C TYR A 54 11.23 -8.47 -16.16
N LYS A 55 10.28 -9.31 -15.78
CA LYS A 55 8.87 -8.96 -15.63
C LYS A 55 8.59 -8.53 -14.20
N VAL A 56 8.11 -7.31 -14.04
CA VAL A 56 7.79 -6.68 -12.75
C VAL A 56 6.29 -6.48 -12.65
N LEU A 57 5.68 -6.94 -11.57
CA LEU A 57 4.26 -6.73 -11.27
C LEU A 57 4.11 -5.78 -10.09
N ASP A 58 3.29 -4.74 -10.27
CA ASP A 58 2.87 -3.78 -9.24
C ASP A 58 1.41 -4.05 -8.89
N VAL A 59 1.13 -4.59 -7.70
CA VAL A 59 -0.23 -4.91 -7.26
C VAL A 59 -0.76 -3.82 -6.34
N GLY A 60 -1.87 -3.19 -6.75
CA GLY A 60 -2.37 -1.93 -6.19
C GLY A 60 -1.65 -0.73 -6.82
N CYS A 61 -1.41 -0.81 -8.12
CA CYS A 61 -0.58 0.14 -8.86
C CYS A 61 -1.19 1.53 -9.01
N ALA A 62 -2.47 1.70 -8.77
CA ALA A 62 -3.23 2.89 -9.12
C ALA A 62 -2.96 3.29 -10.60
N THR A 63 -2.41 4.47 -10.87
CA THR A 63 -2.08 4.96 -12.21
C THR A 63 -0.67 4.58 -12.68
N GLY A 64 0.01 3.65 -12.01
CA GLY A 64 1.40 3.30 -12.32
C GLY A 64 2.41 4.41 -12.00
N HIS A 65 2.12 5.25 -11.02
CA HIS A 65 3.00 6.37 -10.67
C HIS A 65 4.35 5.92 -10.08
N PHE A 66 4.45 4.71 -9.53
CA PHE A 66 5.71 4.10 -9.11
C PHE A 66 6.61 3.75 -10.30
N TYR A 67 6.02 3.38 -11.44
CA TYR A 67 6.79 3.09 -12.65
C TYR A 67 7.69 4.27 -13.07
N ARG A 68 7.26 5.51 -12.87
CA ARG A 68 8.09 6.69 -13.14
C ARG A 68 9.41 6.65 -12.38
N SER A 69 9.38 6.32 -11.08
CA SER A 69 10.58 6.21 -10.25
C SER A 69 11.44 5.01 -10.66
N LEU A 70 10.80 3.88 -11.00
CA LEU A 70 11.50 2.71 -11.54
C LEU A 70 12.24 3.08 -12.84
N LYS A 71 11.55 3.68 -13.79
CA LYS A 71 12.11 4.08 -15.10
C LYS A 71 13.27 5.06 -14.98
N LYS A 72 13.20 6.00 -14.03
CA LYS A 72 14.31 6.93 -13.76
C LYS A 72 15.52 6.24 -13.16
N LYS A 73 15.30 5.29 -12.24
CA LYS A 73 16.37 4.66 -11.47
C LYS A 73 17.01 3.49 -12.21
N ILE A 74 16.21 2.69 -12.91
CA ILE A 74 16.65 1.44 -13.57
C ILE A 74 17.02 1.75 -15.01
N LYS A 75 18.27 1.45 -15.38
CA LYS A 75 18.78 1.63 -16.76
C LYS A 75 18.67 0.38 -17.63
N ARG A 76 18.39 -0.77 -17.01
CA ARG A 76 18.18 -2.04 -17.73
C ARG A 76 16.77 -2.06 -18.31
N ASN A 77 16.61 -2.75 -19.44
CA ASN A 77 15.27 -3.03 -19.98
C ASN A 77 14.49 -3.95 -19.03
N PHE A 78 13.21 -3.66 -18.81
CA PHE A 78 12.31 -4.50 -18.04
C PHE A 78 10.86 -4.25 -18.49
N PHE A 79 9.99 -5.23 -18.21
CA PHE A 79 8.57 -5.14 -18.51
C PHE A 79 7.78 -4.89 -17.22
N TYR A 80 6.95 -3.87 -17.24
CA TYR A 80 6.11 -3.49 -16.12
C TYR A 80 4.65 -3.85 -16.37
N THR A 81 4.02 -4.50 -15.40
CA THR A 81 2.57 -4.69 -15.36
C THR A 81 2.01 -4.08 -14.10
N GLY A 82 1.12 -3.11 -14.23
CA GLY A 82 0.32 -2.58 -13.13
C GLY A 82 -1.00 -3.36 -13.00
N CYS A 83 -1.34 -3.80 -11.81
CA CYS A 83 -2.60 -4.48 -11.50
C CYS A 83 -3.36 -3.73 -10.41
N ASP A 84 -4.62 -3.38 -10.68
CA ASP A 84 -5.47 -2.65 -9.74
C ASP A 84 -6.94 -3.06 -9.94
N PRO A 85 -7.78 -3.12 -8.90
CA PRO A 85 -9.19 -3.44 -9.06
C PRO A 85 -10.02 -2.32 -9.69
N TYR A 86 -9.55 -1.08 -9.64
CA TYR A 86 -10.31 0.11 -10.04
C TYR A 86 -9.95 0.60 -11.44
N GLU A 87 -10.92 0.49 -12.35
CA GLU A 87 -10.73 0.86 -13.75
C GLU A 87 -10.42 2.36 -13.95
N ILE A 88 -10.89 3.22 -13.05
CA ILE A 88 -10.60 4.67 -13.10
C ILE A 88 -9.09 4.95 -13.02
N PHE A 89 -8.35 4.22 -12.21
CA PHE A 89 -6.90 4.34 -12.12
C PHE A 89 -6.21 3.77 -13.35
N LEU A 90 -6.65 2.60 -13.82
CA LEU A 90 -6.04 1.91 -14.95
C LEU A 90 -6.20 2.69 -16.26
N LYS A 91 -7.37 3.31 -16.49
CA LYS A 91 -7.59 4.22 -17.63
C LYS A 91 -6.58 5.35 -17.64
N LEU A 92 -6.36 5.99 -16.51
CA LEU A 92 -5.38 7.08 -16.38
C LEU A 92 -3.94 6.55 -16.49
N GLY A 93 -3.66 5.35 -15.99
CA GLY A 93 -2.38 4.68 -16.17
C GLY A 93 -2.06 4.43 -17.64
N ARG A 94 -2.98 3.82 -18.39
CA ARG A 94 -2.83 3.62 -19.84
C ARG A 94 -2.62 4.95 -20.57
N LYS A 95 -3.36 6.01 -20.18
CA LYS A 95 -3.17 7.35 -20.72
C LYS A 95 -1.79 7.92 -20.41
N ALA A 96 -1.28 7.72 -19.19
CA ALA A 96 0.04 8.23 -18.77
C ALA A 96 1.19 7.59 -19.55
N TRP A 97 1.06 6.29 -19.87
CA TRP A 97 2.14 5.47 -20.39
C TRP A 97 1.89 4.91 -21.81
N TYR A 98 0.95 5.51 -22.58
CA TYR A 98 0.50 4.98 -23.88
C TYR A 98 1.61 4.78 -24.91
N LYS A 99 2.70 5.54 -24.83
CA LYS A 99 3.86 5.43 -25.72
C LYS A 99 4.88 4.36 -25.30
N ASP A 100 4.76 3.85 -24.07
CA ASP A 100 5.75 2.93 -23.52
C ASP A 100 5.31 1.48 -23.72
N LYS A 101 5.93 0.82 -24.71
CA LYS A 101 5.61 -0.58 -25.07
C LYS A 101 5.93 -1.60 -23.98
N ASN A 102 6.72 -1.22 -22.99
CA ASN A 102 7.10 -2.09 -21.88
C ASN A 102 6.12 -2.01 -20.69
N VAL A 103 5.02 -1.25 -20.83
CA VAL A 103 4.05 -1.03 -19.75
C VAL A 103 2.70 -1.61 -20.13
N ASN A 104 2.13 -2.38 -19.20
CA ASN A 104 0.77 -2.89 -19.34
C ASN A 104 -0.03 -2.64 -18.05
N PHE A 105 -1.35 -2.53 -18.18
CA PHE A 105 -2.29 -2.37 -17.07
C PHE A 105 -3.41 -3.39 -17.14
N VAL A 106 -3.58 -4.18 -16.08
CA VAL A 106 -4.55 -5.27 -15.98
C VAL A 106 -5.47 -5.03 -14.78
N LYS A 107 -6.78 -5.13 -15.00
CA LYS A 107 -7.75 -5.13 -13.92
C LYS A 107 -7.66 -6.45 -13.16
N GLY A 108 -7.48 -6.39 -11.83
CA GLY A 108 -7.39 -7.58 -11.01
C GLY A 108 -7.53 -7.31 -9.53
N ASN A 109 -8.03 -8.32 -8.82
CA ASN A 109 -8.19 -8.27 -7.38
C ASN A 109 -7.06 -9.07 -6.72
N ILE A 110 -6.43 -8.50 -5.68
CA ILE A 110 -5.31 -9.11 -4.96
C ILE A 110 -5.67 -10.46 -4.32
N TYR A 111 -6.96 -10.73 -4.07
CA TYR A 111 -7.46 -12.02 -3.57
C TYR A 111 -7.53 -13.13 -4.63
N ASN A 112 -7.46 -12.75 -5.90
CA ASN A 112 -7.46 -13.67 -7.05
C ASN A 112 -6.84 -12.96 -8.25
N LEU A 113 -5.50 -13.01 -8.34
CA LEU A 113 -4.75 -12.32 -9.38
C LEU A 113 -4.89 -13.05 -10.72
N PRO A 114 -5.21 -12.34 -11.82
CA PRO A 114 -5.47 -12.94 -13.14
C PRO A 114 -4.17 -13.33 -13.88
N PHE A 115 -3.21 -13.90 -13.17
CA PHE A 115 -1.90 -14.27 -13.71
C PHE A 115 -1.55 -15.73 -13.38
N LYS A 116 -0.81 -16.37 -14.26
CA LYS A 116 -0.24 -17.69 -14.00
C LYS A 116 0.78 -17.66 -12.87
N SER A 117 0.93 -18.79 -12.18
CA SER A 117 1.96 -18.93 -11.14
C SER A 117 3.35 -18.65 -11.69
N LYS A 118 4.22 -18.01 -10.89
CA LYS A 118 5.61 -17.70 -11.22
C LYS A 118 5.80 -16.91 -12.52
N SER A 119 4.82 -16.07 -12.90
CA SER A 119 4.84 -15.32 -14.16
C SER A 119 5.64 -14.01 -14.10
N PHE A 120 5.99 -13.53 -12.90
CA PHE A 120 6.76 -12.31 -12.72
C PHE A 120 8.03 -12.54 -11.90
N ASN A 121 9.15 -12.01 -12.36
CA ASN A 121 10.42 -12.13 -11.65
C ASN A 121 10.39 -11.39 -10.32
N ILE A 122 9.83 -10.18 -10.33
CA ILE A 122 9.64 -9.35 -9.15
C ILE A 122 8.15 -8.98 -9.06
N VAL A 123 7.57 -9.17 -7.89
CA VAL A 123 6.23 -8.69 -7.55
C VAL A 123 6.37 -7.72 -6.40
N TYR A 124 5.70 -6.59 -6.45
CA TYR A 124 5.60 -5.74 -5.27
C TYR A 124 4.19 -5.22 -5.05
N SER A 125 3.91 -4.89 -3.79
CA SER A 125 2.66 -4.27 -3.37
C SER A 125 2.95 -3.27 -2.25
N SER A 126 2.59 -2.02 -2.46
CA SER A 126 2.90 -0.92 -1.54
C SER A 126 1.65 -0.30 -0.97
N ASN A 127 1.53 -0.30 0.36
CA ASN A 127 0.40 0.27 1.08
C ASN A 127 -0.98 -0.33 0.72
N VAL A 128 -1.03 -1.61 0.33
CA VAL A 128 -2.28 -2.30 0.03
C VAL A 128 -2.73 -3.16 1.21
N LEU A 129 -1.83 -3.96 1.78
CA LEU A 129 -2.16 -4.94 2.82
C LEU A 129 -2.82 -4.31 4.06
N LEU A 130 -2.42 -3.10 4.41
CA LEU A 130 -2.99 -2.39 5.56
C LEU A 130 -4.49 -2.06 5.37
N HIS A 131 -4.96 -2.02 4.14
CA HIS A 131 -6.36 -1.73 3.80
C HIS A 131 -7.23 -2.97 3.62
N LEU A 132 -6.69 -4.16 3.86
CA LEU A 132 -7.41 -5.42 3.64
C LEU A 132 -7.95 -5.99 4.95
N PRO A 133 -9.15 -6.59 4.97
CA PRO A 133 -9.73 -7.22 6.16
C PRO A 133 -8.88 -8.41 6.67
N GLU A 134 -8.22 -9.12 5.76
CA GLU A 134 -7.27 -10.20 6.04
C GLU A 134 -6.18 -10.23 4.97
N ILE A 135 -5.02 -10.78 5.28
CA ILE A 135 -3.86 -10.76 4.39
C ILE A 135 -3.34 -12.14 3.98
N SER A 136 -3.89 -13.21 4.53
CA SER A 136 -3.39 -14.58 4.26
C SER A 136 -3.58 -14.96 2.78
N ARG A 137 -4.79 -14.76 2.25
CA ARG A 137 -5.10 -15.05 0.84
C ARG A 137 -4.38 -14.11 -0.11
N PRO A 138 -4.37 -12.78 0.10
CA PRO A 138 -3.53 -11.86 -0.67
C PRO A 138 -2.06 -12.24 -0.71
N LEU A 139 -1.46 -12.59 0.42
CA LEU A 139 -0.06 -13.02 0.46
C LEU A 139 0.18 -14.32 -0.31
N LYS A 140 -0.76 -15.29 -0.22
CA LYS A 140 -0.69 -16.53 -1.00
C LYS A 140 -0.70 -16.24 -2.50
N GLU A 141 -1.57 -15.33 -2.97
CA GLU A 141 -1.66 -14.94 -4.38
C GLU A 141 -0.40 -14.18 -4.85
N LEU A 142 0.07 -13.21 -4.08
CA LEU A 142 1.31 -12.49 -4.38
C LEU A 142 2.52 -13.45 -4.47
N LEU A 143 2.62 -14.38 -3.52
CA LEU A 143 3.65 -15.43 -3.55
C LEU A 143 3.47 -16.37 -4.75
N ARG A 144 2.23 -16.73 -5.10
CA ARG A 144 1.95 -17.62 -6.23
C ARG A 144 2.48 -17.03 -7.55
N VAL A 145 2.21 -15.78 -7.82
CA VAL A 145 2.60 -15.14 -9.08
C VAL A 145 4.06 -14.71 -9.14
N ALA A 146 4.72 -14.55 -7.99
CA ALA A 146 6.14 -14.21 -7.89
C ALA A 146 7.02 -15.42 -8.20
N LYS A 147 7.95 -15.26 -9.15
CA LYS A 147 8.96 -16.27 -9.51
C LYS A 147 10.16 -16.23 -8.57
N GLN A 148 10.67 -15.06 -8.23
CA GLN A 148 11.90 -14.88 -7.47
C GLN A 148 11.72 -14.03 -6.22
N THR A 149 11.19 -12.84 -6.34
CA THR A 149 11.12 -11.87 -5.23
C THR A 149 9.74 -11.26 -5.11
N LEU A 150 9.23 -11.24 -3.87
CA LEU A 150 8.08 -10.45 -3.47
C LEU A 150 8.55 -9.33 -2.54
N ILE A 151 8.16 -8.10 -2.82
CA ILE A 151 8.44 -6.93 -1.98
C ILE A 151 7.11 -6.36 -1.50
N LEU A 152 6.94 -6.31 -0.21
CA LEU A 152 5.78 -5.70 0.43
C LEU A 152 6.21 -4.42 1.14
N ARG A 153 5.43 -3.36 1.02
CA ARG A 153 5.57 -2.21 1.91
C ARG A 153 4.28 -2.01 2.67
N THR A 154 4.36 -2.11 3.98
CA THR A 154 3.21 -1.99 4.88
C THR A 154 3.65 -1.46 6.24
N VAL A 155 2.69 -1.12 7.08
CA VAL A 155 2.97 -0.76 8.48
C VAL A 155 3.21 -2.03 9.26
N VAL A 156 4.34 -2.08 9.99
CA VAL A 156 4.70 -3.20 10.86
C VAL A 156 5.13 -2.64 12.21
N TYR A 157 4.65 -3.24 13.30
CA TYR A 157 4.96 -2.83 14.66
C TYR A 157 5.09 -4.05 15.59
N ASP A 158 5.31 -3.85 16.88
CA ASP A 158 5.46 -4.95 17.85
C ASP A 158 4.12 -5.67 18.09
N VAL A 159 3.01 -4.94 17.99
CA VAL A 159 1.65 -5.45 18.20
C VAL A 159 0.81 -5.26 16.95
N SER A 160 -0.07 -6.22 16.66
CA SER A 160 -1.04 -6.09 15.58
C SER A 160 -2.25 -5.28 16.03
N TYR A 161 -2.67 -4.32 15.18
CA TYR A 161 -3.89 -3.53 15.36
C TYR A 161 -4.80 -3.72 14.15
N LYS A 162 -6.07 -4.00 14.40
CA LYS A 162 -7.11 -3.99 13.38
C LYS A 162 -7.94 -2.71 13.54
N ILE A 163 -7.69 -1.73 12.69
CA ILE A 163 -8.28 -0.40 12.78
C ILE A 163 -9.31 -0.23 11.68
N GLN A 164 -10.51 0.20 12.04
CA GLN A 164 -11.54 0.67 11.13
C GLN A 164 -11.60 2.19 11.21
N LEU A 165 -11.18 2.86 10.13
CA LEU A 165 -11.37 4.30 10.00
C LEU A 165 -12.82 4.53 9.59
N VAL A 166 -13.65 4.89 10.55
CA VAL A 166 -15.03 5.31 10.30
C VAL A 166 -14.98 6.66 9.63
N HIS A 167 -15.64 6.82 8.51
CA HIS A 167 -15.56 8.01 7.68
C HIS A 167 -15.85 9.27 8.44
N ASN A 168 -14.81 9.94 8.84
CA ASN A 168 -14.85 11.34 9.22
C ASN A 168 -14.41 12.15 8.00
N ASN A 169 -15.32 12.90 7.44
CA ASN A 169 -15.34 13.55 6.14
C ASN A 169 -14.25 14.59 5.84
N LYS A 170 -13.15 14.64 6.60
CA LYS A 170 -12.05 15.58 6.32
C LYS A 170 -11.35 15.32 4.95
N TRP A 171 -11.42 14.10 4.43
CA TRP A 171 -10.83 13.73 3.14
C TRP A 171 -11.82 13.78 1.98
N PHE A 172 -13.11 13.82 2.27
CA PHE A 172 -14.22 13.87 1.33
C PHE A 172 -15.13 15.05 1.68
N LYS A 173 -15.90 15.54 0.72
CA LYS A 173 -16.91 16.58 0.98
C LYS A 173 -17.79 16.12 2.13
N PRO A 174 -18.09 17.00 3.12
CA PRO A 174 -18.91 16.63 4.26
C PRO A 174 -20.28 16.18 3.76
N THR A 175 -20.52 14.89 3.76
CA THR A 175 -21.88 14.36 3.72
C THR A 175 -22.44 14.58 5.12
N LYS A 176 -23.66 15.13 5.22
CA LYS A 176 -24.41 15.23 6.47
C LYS A 176 -24.77 13.80 6.91
N VAL A 177 -23.82 13.11 7.53
CA VAL A 177 -24.08 11.77 8.09
C VAL A 177 -24.89 11.99 9.38
N LYS A 178 -26.09 11.46 9.42
CA LYS A 178 -26.89 11.44 10.65
C LYS A 178 -26.26 10.39 11.57
N PRO A 179 -26.01 10.65 12.87
CA PRO A 179 -25.37 9.70 13.77
C PRO A 179 -25.99 8.29 13.76
N LYS A 180 -27.32 8.19 13.61
CA LYS A 180 -28.05 6.93 13.50
C LYS A 180 -27.72 6.10 12.26
N ASP A 181 -27.10 6.70 11.25
CA ASP A 181 -26.77 6.05 9.99
C ASP A 181 -25.28 5.59 9.95
N GLU A 182 -24.49 5.94 10.97
CA GLU A 182 -23.07 5.54 11.04
C GLU A 182 -22.87 4.10 11.45
N PHE A 183 -23.74 3.57 12.33
CA PHE A 183 -23.61 2.21 12.89
C PHE A 183 -24.85 1.37 12.57
N ASP A 184 -24.68 0.08 12.48
CA ASP A 184 -25.78 -0.89 12.45
C ASP A 184 -26.32 -1.15 13.87
N LYS A 185 -27.36 -1.99 13.98
CA LYS A 185 -27.98 -2.35 15.26
C LYS A 185 -27.05 -3.09 16.24
N ASN A 186 -25.91 -3.59 15.75
CA ASN A 186 -24.92 -4.31 16.54
C ASN A 186 -23.72 -3.41 16.88
N GLY A 187 -23.79 -2.11 16.56
CA GLY A 187 -22.69 -1.17 16.80
C GLY A 187 -21.54 -1.25 15.79
N ASN A 188 -21.70 -1.97 14.68
CA ASN A 188 -20.66 -2.01 13.65
C ASN A 188 -20.79 -0.80 12.72
N PRO A 189 -19.68 -0.17 12.31
CA PRO A 189 -19.71 0.94 11.37
C PRO A 189 -20.22 0.47 10.00
N ARG A 190 -21.18 1.21 9.45
CA ARG A 190 -21.79 0.91 8.13
C ARG A 190 -20.86 1.28 6.97
N SER A 191 -19.89 2.15 7.21
CA SER A 191 -18.92 2.59 6.23
C SER A 191 -17.59 2.83 6.91
N PHE A 192 -16.54 2.17 6.46
CA PHE A 192 -15.20 2.30 7.03
C PHE A 192 -14.13 1.87 6.03
N ALA A 193 -12.90 2.29 6.27
CA ALA A 193 -11.73 1.75 5.62
C ALA A 193 -10.83 1.07 6.67
N TYR A 194 -10.20 -0.03 6.31
CA TYR A 194 -9.18 -0.64 7.16
C TYR A 194 -7.89 0.17 7.11
N PHE A 195 -7.25 0.30 8.28
CA PHE A 195 -5.88 0.78 8.42
C PHE A 195 -5.16 -0.12 9.42
N ASN A 196 -4.88 -1.34 9.01
CA ASN A 196 -4.34 -2.37 9.89
C ASN A 196 -2.81 -2.23 10.03
N ILE A 197 -2.33 -2.51 11.23
CA ILE A 197 -0.92 -2.66 11.55
C ILE A 197 -0.69 -4.14 11.85
N HIS A 198 0.33 -4.72 11.27
CA HIS A 198 0.67 -6.13 11.51
C HIS A 198 1.91 -6.23 12.39
N SER A 199 1.93 -7.15 13.37
CA SER A 199 3.15 -7.38 14.14
C SER A 199 4.21 -8.10 13.31
N PHE A 200 5.47 -7.88 13.66
CA PHE A 200 6.60 -8.59 13.06
C PHE A 200 6.42 -10.10 13.15
N ASP A 201 6.04 -10.59 14.33
CA ASP A 201 5.90 -12.03 14.59
C ASP A 201 4.76 -12.64 13.79
N TYR A 202 3.59 -11.98 13.75
CA TYR A 202 2.47 -12.44 12.95
C TYR A 202 2.83 -12.51 11.46
N LEU A 203 3.41 -11.43 10.93
CA LEU A 203 3.75 -11.36 9.50
C LEU A 203 4.85 -12.38 9.15
N LYS A 204 5.87 -12.52 9.99
CA LYS A 204 6.95 -13.50 9.83
C LYS A 204 6.42 -14.94 9.89
N ALA A 205 5.57 -15.25 10.87
CA ALA A 205 4.97 -16.58 11.01
C ALA A 205 4.09 -16.92 9.80
N LEU A 206 3.24 -16.00 9.37
CA LEU A 206 2.38 -16.18 8.20
C LEU A 206 3.20 -16.40 6.92
N LEU A 207 4.21 -15.60 6.68
CA LEU A 207 5.08 -15.74 5.52
C LEU A 207 5.87 -17.06 5.54
N LYS A 208 6.35 -17.50 6.70
CA LYS A 208 7.00 -18.79 6.87
C LYS A 208 6.05 -19.96 6.61
N LYS A 209 4.81 -19.86 7.06
CA LYS A 209 3.75 -20.86 6.75
C LYS A 209 3.48 -20.94 5.24
N LEU A 210 3.39 -19.80 4.56
CA LEU A 210 3.05 -19.74 3.13
C LEU A 210 4.23 -20.05 2.22
N SER A 211 5.46 -19.80 2.65
CA SER A 211 6.69 -20.02 1.87
C SER A 211 7.86 -20.41 2.80
N PRO A 212 7.90 -21.65 3.29
CA PRO A 212 8.84 -22.08 4.33
C PRO A 212 10.31 -21.91 3.97
N LYS A 213 10.64 -22.13 2.69
CA LYS A 213 12.03 -22.07 2.17
C LYS A 213 12.50 -20.64 1.86
N SER A 214 11.62 -19.67 1.87
CA SER A 214 11.97 -18.28 1.49
C SER A 214 12.78 -17.58 2.58
N LYS A 215 13.75 -16.77 2.16
CA LYS A 215 14.43 -15.81 3.03
C LYS A 215 13.56 -14.58 3.18
N ILE A 216 13.34 -14.14 4.40
CA ILE A 216 12.50 -12.97 4.74
C ILE A 216 13.39 -11.92 5.38
N LYS A 217 13.41 -10.72 4.81
CA LYS A 217 14.14 -9.56 5.35
C LYS A 217 13.17 -8.42 5.58
N PHE A 218 13.20 -7.83 6.77
CA PHE A 218 12.53 -6.58 7.09
C PHE A 218 13.53 -5.43 6.95
N LEU A 219 13.17 -4.41 6.20
CA LEU A 219 13.97 -3.22 5.97
C LEU A 219 13.13 -2.00 6.29
N LYS A 220 13.54 -1.23 7.28
CA LYS A 220 12.86 0.00 7.67
C LYS A 220 12.90 1.02 6.54
N ASP A 221 11.78 1.69 6.29
CA ASP A 221 11.70 2.74 5.27
C ASP A 221 12.09 4.09 5.89
N ASP A 222 13.37 4.37 5.91
CA ASP A 222 13.96 5.56 6.54
C ASP A 222 14.13 6.76 5.58
N ASN A 223 13.57 6.69 4.37
CA ASN A 223 13.76 7.72 3.34
C ASN A 223 12.88 8.98 3.50
N PHE A 224 12.27 9.17 4.66
CA PHE A 224 11.48 10.36 4.94
C PHE A 224 12.31 11.41 5.70
N SER A 225 12.03 12.69 5.45
CA SER A 225 12.65 13.79 6.20
C SER A 225 12.36 13.61 7.70
N ARG A 226 13.43 13.64 8.50
CA ARG A 226 13.31 13.53 9.96
C ARG A 226 12.82 14.86 10.51
N ILE A 227 11.63 14.90 11.09
CA ILE A 227 11.19 16.00 11.93
C ILE A 227 11.92 15.85 13.26
N ASN A 228 12.69 16.85 13.66
CA ASN A 228 13.37 16.84 14.95
C ASN A 228 12.35 17.13 16.06
N ILE A 229 11.74 16.08 16.58
CA ILE A 229 10.77 16.13 17.69
C ILE A 229 11.48 16.44 19.04
N SER A 230 12.80 16.35 19.08
CA SER A 230 13.58 16.40 20.32
C SER A 230 13.57 17.74 21.03
N LYS A 231 13.23 18.84 20.35
CA LYS A 231 13.18 20.17 21.01
C LYS A 231 12.01 20.34 21.98
N SER A 232 10.90 19.59 21.77
CA SER A 232 9.72 19.67 22.64
C SER A 232 9.70 18.61 23.74
N SER A 233 10.53 17.58 23.69
CA SER A 233 10.45 16.40 24.57
C SER A 233 11.54 16.30 25.63
N LYS A 234 12.45 17.27 25.74
CA LYS A 234 13.58 17.18 26.70
C LYS A 234 13.19 17.13 28.19
N LYS A 235 11.94 17.38 28.54
CA LYS A 235 11.46 17.39 29.93
C LYS A 235 10.68 16.14 30.39
N GLU A 236 10.32 15.23 29.48
CA GLU A 236 9.49 14.08 29.85
C GLU A 236 10.22 12.74 29.74
N LYS A 237 10.37 12.08 30.90
CA LYS A 237 11.03 10.76 31.03
C LYS A 237 10.08 9.57 30.73
N ARG A 238 8.81 9.77 30.36
CA ARG A 238 7.83 8.69 30.18
C ARG A 238 7.47 8.51 28.71
N PRO A 239 7.67 7.33 28.11
CA PRO A 239 7.41 7.09 26.69
C PRO A 239 5.93 7.08 26.29
N LEU A 240 5.01 7.05 27.26
CA LEU A 240 3.56 7.04 27.04
C LEU A 240 2.87 8.37 27.40
N ALA A 241 3.63 9.41 27.69
CA ALA A 241 3.05 10.70 28.03
C ALA A 241 2.49 11.41 26.78
N THR A 242 1.45 12.18 26.98
CA THR A 242 0.91 13.10 25.99
C THR A 242 1.99 14.08 25.56
N LYS A 243 2.17 14.26 24.26
CA LYS A 243 3.17 15.14 23.66
C LYS A 243 2.53 16.10 22.68
N ILE A 244 3.09 17.29 22.56
CA ILE A 244 2.72 18.26 21.52
C ILE A 244 3.74 18.19 20.41
N ILE A 245 3.27 18.00 19.17
CA ILE A 245 4.07 17.99 17.96
C ILE A 245 3.47 19.05 17.03
N GLY A 246 4.20 20.15 16.83
CA GLY A 246 3.63 21.33 16.19
C GLY A 246 2.50 21.91 17.06
N ASN A 247 1.28 22.02 16.50
CA ASN A 247 0.09 22.48 17.21
C ASN A 247 -0.83 21.33 17.66
N GLU A 248 -0.41 20.07 17.48
CA GLU A 248 -1.25 18.90 17.74
C GLU A 248 -0.79 18.17 19.00
N GLN A 249 -1.75 17.77 19.81
CA GLN A 249 -1.52 16.94 20.99
C GLN A 249 -1.61 15.46 20.62
N PHE A 250 -0.58 14.69 20.94
CA PHE A 250 -0.55 13.26 20.80
C PHE A 250 -0.63 12.56 22.15
N SER A 251 -1.59 11.69 22.31
CA SER A 251 -1.74 10.84 23.48
C SER A 251 -1.80 9.38 23.05
N GLY A 252 -0.93 8.56 23.60
CA GLY A 252 -0.87 7.15 23.24
C GLY A 252 -0.54 6.93 21.77
N ALA A 253 0.46 7.64 21.25
CA ALA A 253 0.80 7.66 19.83
C ALA A 253 1.02 6.26 19.27
N ILE A 254 0.19 5.85 18.34
CA ILE A 254 0.50 4.76 17.42
C ILE A 254 1.57 5.29 16.49
N MET A 255 2.82 5.01 16.80
CA MET A 255 3.92 5.23 15.86
C MET A 255 3.73 4.27 14.70
N GLN A 256 3.78 4.76 13.46
CA GLN A 256 3.50 3.96 12.27
C GLN A 256 4.77 3.76 11.43
N PRO A 257 5.71 2.93 11.87
CA PRO A 257 6.89 2.67 11.07
C PRO A 257 6.51 1.82 9.86
N HIS A 258 6.89 2.29 8.68
CA HIS A 258 6.74 1.52 7.46
C HIS A 258 7.99 0.65 7.24
N TYR A 259 7.75 -0.57 6.79
CA TYR A 259 8.79 -1.51 6.44
C TYR A 259 8.60 -2.03 5.04
N PHE A 260 9.72 -2.24 4.35
CA PHE A 260 9.79 -3.16 3.23
C PHE A 260 10.02 -4.57 3.78
N VAL A 261 9.17 -5.51 3.38
CA VAL A 261 9.35 -6.94 3.68
C VAL A 261 9.71 -7.60 2.37
N ILE A 262 10.95 -8.08 2.29
CA ILE A 262 11.51 -8.67 1.08
C ILE A 262 11.56 -10.18 1.28
N ILE A 263 10.86 -10.91 0.44
CA ILE A 263 10.76 -12.36 0.46
C ILE A 263 11.44 -12.87 -0.82
N THR A 264 12.56 -13.56 -0.64
CA THR A 264 13.30 -14.18 -1.73
C THR A 264 13.07 -15.68 -1.66
N LYS A 265 12.64 -16.26 -2.77
CA LYS A 265 12.37 -17.69 -2.95
C LYS A 265 13.64 -18.46 -3.30
#